data_a88431f88327a1e4c3167bd0335fff4d
#
_entry.id   a88431f88327a1e4c3167bd0335fff4d
#
_cell.length_a   1.000
_cell.length_b   1.000
_cell.length_c   1.000
_cell.angle_alpha   90.00
_cell.angle_beta   90.00
_cell.angle_gamma   90.00
#
_symmetry.space_group_name_H-M   'P 1'
#
loop_
_entity.id
_entity.type
_entity.pdbx_description
1 polymer ?
#
loop_
_entity_poly.entity_id
_entity_poly.type
_entity_poly.pdbx_seq_one_letter_code
_entity_poly.pdbx_strand_id
1 'polypeptide(L)'
;MFILAHLIAGLIIGKLFGNYTIALIGALSMDLDHLSVYIKHTIILNPKKLWRALISPEDQYGNQRNFLHSFFAWLPISAIAIAINFGAGLAFSMAYLSHLLLDMIDGSDFHPFYPIKLSIRGPIGYLSKYELMFTTLMFFIFFII
;
A
#
# COMPACT_ATOMS: atom_id res chain seq x y z
N MET A 1 2.51 4.65 -3.69
CA MET A 1 1.65 4.82 -4.90
C MET A 1 0.25 5.26 -4.51
N PHE A 2 -0.53 5.78 -5.50
CA PHE A 2 -1.93 6.14 -5.27
C PHE A 2 -2.76 4.88 -4.93
N ILE A 3 -3.72 5.01 -4.03
CA ILE A 3 -4.55 3.92 -3.48
C ILE A 3 -5.18 3.02 -4.56
N LEU A 4 -5.44 3.56 -5.75
CA LEU A 4 -6.04 2.81 -6.85
C LEU A 4 -5.13 1.67 -7.36
N ALA A 5 -3.81 1.88 -7.40
CA ALA A 5 -2.86 0.84 -7.78
C ALA A 5 -2.85 -0.31 -6.77
N HIS A 6 -2.86 0.00 -5.46
CA HIS A 6 -2.96 -1.00 -4.40
C HIS A 6 -4.29 -1.77 -4.44
N LEU A 7 -5.39 -1.07 -4.71
CA LEU A 7 -6.71 -1.69 -4.88
C LEU A 7 -6.71 -2.70 -6.03
N ILE A 8 -6.19 -2.33 -7.21
CA ILE A 8 -6.14 -3.21 -8.37
C ILE A 8 -5.20 -4.41 -8.12
N ALA A 9 -4.05 -4.19 -7.47
CA ALA A 9 -3.16 -5.28 -7.06
C ALA A 9 -3.87 -6.26 -6.12
N GLY A 10 -4.62 -5.75 -5.13
CA GLY A 10 -5.44 -6.55 -4.24
C GLY A 10 -6.52 -7.35 -4.98
N LEU A 11 -7.19 -6.75 -5.99
CA LEU A 11 -8.16 -7.45 -6.85
C LEU A 11 -7.51 -8.55 -7.69
N ILE A 12 -6.33 -8.31 -8.27
CA ILE A 12 -5.56 -9.30 -9.02
C ILE A 12 -5.24 -10.50 -8.12
N ILE A 13 -4.69 -10.26 -6.94
CA ILE A 13 -4.36 -11.32 -5.99
C ILE A 13 -5.61 -12.02 -5.48
N GLY A 14 -6.68 -11.27 -5.22
CA GLY A 14 -7.97 -11.84 -4.85
C GLY A 14 -8.53 -12.81 -5.91
N LYS A 15 -8.35 -12.50 -7.19
CA LYS A 15 -8.72 -13.37 -8.31
C LYS A 15 -7.85 -14.63 -8.35
N LEU A 16 -6.53 -14.49 -8.23
CA LEU A 16 -5.58 -15.60 -8.26
C LEU A 16 -5.76 -16.59 -7.12
N PHE A 17 -6.09 -16.10 -5.93
CA PHE A 17 -6.26 -16.92 -4.72
C PHE A 17 -7.73 -17.25 -4.38
N GLY A 18 -8.69 -16.77 -5.19
CA GLY A 18 -10.12 -16.99 -4.95
C GLY A 18 -10.68 -16.32 -3.69
N ASN A 19 -10.01 -15.29 -3.15
CA ASN A 19 -10.39 -14.63 -1.91
C ASN A 19 -10.17 -13.10 -1.96
N TYR A 20 -11.11 -12.41 -2.60
CA TYR A 20 -11.05 -10.96 -2.78
C TYR A 20 -11.03 -10.17 -1.45
N THR A 21 -11.87 -10.56 -0.50
CA THR A 21 -11.99 -9.85 0.78
C THR A 21 -10.65 -9.82 1.51
N ILE A 22 -10.03 -10.97 1.68
CA ILE A 22 -8.76 -11.10 2.40
C ILE A 22 -7.62 -10.42 1.65
N ALA A 23 -7.58 -10.55 0.32
CA ALA A 23 -6.58 -9.87 -0.51
C ALA A 23 -6.73 -8.34 -0.45
N LEU A 24 -7.95 -7.81 -0.49
CA LEU A 24 -8.18 -6.37 -0.33
C LEU A 24 -7.80 -5.87 1.06
N ILE A 25 -8.09 -6.64 2.11
CA ILE A 25 -7.61 -6.31 3.45
C ILE A 25 -6.08 -6.26 3.46
N GLY A 26 -5.39 -7.27 2.90
CA GLY A 26 -3.93 -7.30 2.81
C GLY A 26 -3.34 -6.14 2.00
N ALA A 27 -4.00 -5.74 0.90
CA ALA A 27 -3.52 -4.67 0.04
C ALA A 27 -3.73 -3.26 0.60
N LEU A 28 -4.75 -3.03 1.46
CA LEU A 28 -5.17 -1.68 1.85
C LEU A 28 -5.00 -1.39 3.35
N SER A 29 -4.88 -2.43 4.21
CA SER A 29 -4.77 -2.21 5.66
C SER A 29 -3.47 -1.51 6.08
N MET A 30 -2.45 -1.54 5.22
CA MET A 30 -1.18 -0.84 5.49
C MET A 30 -1.36 0.67 5.53
N ASP A 31 -2.30 1.20 4.76
CA ASP A 31 -2.63 2.63 4.75
C ASP A 31 -3.20 3.14 6.09
N LEU A 32 -3.47 2.25 7.07
CA LEU A 32 -3.78 2.64 8.45
C LEU A 32 -2.64 3.44 9.11
N ASP A 33 -1.40 3.28 8.66
CA ASP A 33 -0.30 4.14 9.10
C ASP A 33 -0.56 5.61 8.76
N HIS A 34 -1.10 5.91 7.58
CA HIS A 34 -1.50 7.26 7.19
C HIS A 34 -2.59 7.82 8.11
N LEU A 35 -3.55 6.96 8.50
CA LEU A 35 -4.63 7.36 9.39
C LEU A 35 -4.12 7.85 10.74
N SER A 36 -3.08 7.20 11.29
CA SER A 36 -2.47 7.60 12.57
C SER A 36 -1.92 9.03 12.52
N VAL A 37 -1.26 9.40 11.40
CA VAL A 37 -0.76 10.75 11.16
C VAL A 37 -1.89 11.76 10.97
N TYR A 38 -2.94 11.37 10.23
CA TYR A 38 -4.10 12.23 9.98
C TYR A 38 -4.89 12.54 11.25
N ILE A 39 -5.00 11.59 12.17
CA ILE A 39 -5.61 11.80 13.50
C ILE A 39 -4.73 12.73 14.34
N LYS A 40 -3.43 12.44 14.44
CA LYS A 40 -2.47 13.22 15.23
C LYS A 40 -2.46 14.71 14.84
N HIS A 41 -2.56 15.01 13.55
CA HIS A 41 -2.54 16.38 13.03
C HIS A 41 -3.95 16.96 12.79
N THR A 42 -5.00 16.30 13.27
CA THR A 42 -6.41 16.73 13.12
C THR A 42 -6.84 16.96 11.65
N ILE A 43 -6.16 16.33 10.70
CA ILE A 43 -6.40 16.46 9.27
C ILE A 43 -7.77 15.91 8.89
N ILE A 44 -8.15 14.79 9.51
CA ILE A 44 -9.43 14.10 9.31
C ILE A 44 -10.65 15.02 9.51
N LEU A 45 -10.53 15.98 10.45
CA LEU A 45 -11.62 16.92 10.77
C LEU A 45 -11.72 18.09 9.78
N ASN A 46 -10.77 18.21 8.84
CA ASN A 46 -10.75 19.30 7.87
C ASN A 46 -10.68 18.75 6.44
N PRO A 47 -11.81 18.73 5.69
CA PRO A 47 -11.86 18.16 4.34
C PRO A 47 -10.84 18.78 3.36
N LYS A 48 -10.56 20.07 3.49
CA LYS A 48 -9.58 20.76 2.62
C LYS A 48 -8.15 20.30 2.90
N LYS A 49 -7.79 20.12 4.19
CA LYS A 49 -6.47 19.59 4.58
C LYS A 49 -6.33 18.13 4.17
N LEU A 50 -7.38 17.33 4.38
CA LEU A 50 -7.42 15.93 3.98
C LEU A 50 -7.22 15.77 2.47
N TRP A 51 -7.97 16.53 1.68
CA TRP A 51 -7.82 16.54 0.22
C TRP A 51 -6.39 16.89 -0.20
N ARG A 52 -5.81 17.95 0.36
CA ARG A 52 -4.41 18.33 0.07
C ARG A 52 -3.42 17.23 0.44
N ALA A 53 -3.59 16.59 1.60
CA ALA A 53 -2.73 15.49 2.03
C ALA A 53 -2.81 14.29 1.07
N LEU A 54 -4.01 13.98 0.55
CA LEU A 54 -4.22 12.86 -0.37
C LEU A 54 -3.64 13.08 -1.77
N ILE A 55 -3.57 14.33 -2.25
CA ILE A 55 -3.06 14.65 -3.60
C ILE A 55 -1.63 15.17 -3.60
N SER A 56 -1.02 15.38 -2.42
CA SER A 56 0.36 15.86 -2.34
C SER A 56 1.34 14.71 -2.59
N PRO A 57 2.34 14.89 -3.46
CA PRO A 57 3.42 13.93 -3.63
C PRO A 57 4.39 13.89 -2.45
N GLU A 58 4.33 14.89 -1.56
CA GLU A 58 5.19 15.01 -0.40
C GLU A 58 4.42 14.75 0.89
N ASP A 59 5.06 14.08 1.82
CA ASP A 59 4.54 13.85 3.18
C ASP A 59 4.58 15.14 4.01
N GLN A 60 3.62 16.04 3.75
CA GLN A 60 3.54 17.37 4.38
C GLN A 60 3.50 17.32 5.93
N TYR A 61 3.15 16.19 6.52
CA TYR A 61 2.96 16.00 7.96
C TYR A 61 3.96 15.00 8.56
N GLY A 62 5.11 14.82 7.90
CA GLY A 62 6.13 13.84 8.27
C GLY A 62 5.89 12.47 7.65
N ASN A 63 6.80 11.53 7.93
CA ASN A 63 6.71 10.19 7.35
C ASN A 63 5.37 9.52 7.70
N GLN A 64 4.56 9.27 6.70
CA GLN A 64 3.24 8.64 6.82
C GLN A 64 3.33 7.12 6.66
N ARG A 65 4.43 6.60 6.11
CA ARG A 65 4.73 5.18 5.92
C ARG A 65 5.64 4.70 7.03
N ASN A 66 5.02 4.21 8.12
CA ASN A 66 5.72 3.81 9.33
C ASN A 66 5.87 2.28 9.44
N PHE A 67 5.50 1.72 10.58
CA PHE A 67 5.75 0.33 10.92
C PHE A 67 5.07 -0.65 9.96
N LEU A 68 3.80 -0.43 9.61
CA LEU A 68 3.08 -1.34 8.70
C LEU A 68 3.64 -1.31 7.27
N HIS A 69 4.27 -0.22 6.85
CA HIS A 69 4.93 -0.12 5.55
C HIS A 69 6.37 -0.68 5.57
N SER A 70 6.64 -1.72 6.37
CA SER A 70 7.97 -2.33 6.43
C SER A 70 7.95 -3.84 6.28
N PHE A 71 9.03 -4.42 5.75
CA PHE A 71 9.22 -5.87 5.70
C PHE A 71 9.33 -6.49 7.10
N PHE A 72 9.75 -5.72 8.11
CA PHE A 72 9.78 -6.19 9.49
C PHE A 72 8.37 -6.37 10.08
N ALA A 73 7.37 -5.62 9.62
CA ALA A 73 5.98 -5.86 9.98
C ALA A 73 5.34 -6.94 9.10
N TRP A 74 5.60 -6.90 7.78
CA TRP A 74 5.06 -7.85 6.83
C TRP A 74 5.37 -9.29 7.23
N LEU A 75 6.62 -9.61 7.58
CA LEU A 75 7.06 -10.98 7.84
C LEU A 75 6.30 -11.64 9.01
N PRO A 76 6.26 -11.10 10.24
CA PRO A 76 5.55 -11.72 11.35
C PRO A 76 4.03 -11.71 11.16
N ILE A 77 3.43 -10.64 10.64
CA ILE A 77 1.99 -10.56 10.40
C ILE A 77 1.57 -11.62 9.37
N SER A 78 2.32 -11.76 8.28
CA SER A 78 2.09 -12.79 7.27
C SER A 78 2.25 -14.21 7.83
N ALA A 79 3.29 -14.45 8.63
CA ALA A 79 3.50 -15.75 9.26
C ALA A 79 2.33 -16.13 10.17
N ILE A 80 1.82 -15.19 10.98
CA ILE A 80 0.64 -15.42 11.83
C ILE A 80 -0.61 -15.68 10.98
N ALA A 81 -0.85 -14.88 9.95
CA ALA A 81 -2.02 -15.06 9.07
C ALA A 81 -2.00 -16.44 8.38
N ILE A 82 -0.85 -16.88 7.88
CA ILE A 82 -0.65 -18.19 7.25
C ILE A 82 -0.84 -19.33 8.28
N ALA A 83 -0.37 -19.16 9.51
CA ALA A 83 -0.54 -20.16 10.58
C ALA A 83 -2.02 -20.32 10.99
N ILE A 84 -2.81 -19.25 10.97
CA ILE A 84 -4.25 -19.30 11.27
C ILE A 84 -5.02 -20.01 10.14
N ASN A 85 -4.79 -19.64 8.92
CA ASN A 85 -5.39 -20.26 7.74
C ASN A 85 -4.46 -20.14 6.55
N PHE A 86 -3.93 -21.25 6.06
CA PHE A 86 -2.92 -21.25 5.00
C PHE A 86 -3.35 -20.50 3.73
N GLY A 87 -4.54 -20.81 3.19
CA GLY A 87 -5.02 -20.22 1.93
C GLY A 87 -5.32 -18.73 2.06
N ALA A 88 -6.10 -18.36 3.09
CA ALA A 88 -6.44 -16.96 3.35
C ALA A 88 -5.19 -16.14 3.75
N GLY A 89 -4.33 -16.70 4.59
CA GLY A 89 -3.09 -16.07 5.02
C GLY A 89 -2.10 -15.85 3.88
N LEU A 90 -2.04 -16.79 2.93
CA LEU A 90 -1.20 -16.61 1.74
C LEU A 90 -1.74 -15.49 0.84
N ALA A 91 -3.05 -15.44 0.60
CA ALA A 91 -3.69 -14.35 -0.15
C ALA A 91 -3.43 -12.98 0.51
N PHE A 92 -3.60 -12.89 1.83
CA PHE A 92 -3.27 -11.71 2.62
C PHE A 92 -1.81 -11.30 2.48
N SER A 93 -0.89 -12.26 2.70
CA SER A 93 0.56 -12.02 2.65
C SER A 93 1.03 -11.52 1.28
N MET A 94 0.55 -12.14 0.20
CA MET A 94 0.89 -11.74 -1.16
C MET A 94 0.32 -10.36 -1.51
N ALA A 95 -0.88 -10.04 -1.04
CA ALA A 95 -1.47 -8.72 -1.23
C ALA A 95 -0.74 -7.64 -0.42
N TYR A 96 -0.36 -7.94 0.81
CA TYR A 96 0.48 -7.05 1.61
C TYR A 96 1.85 -6.83 0.96
N LEU A 97 2.50 -7.90 0.52
CA LEU A 97 3.78 -7.81 -0.20
C LEU A 97 3.65 -6.94 -1.46
N SER A 98 2.58 -7.11 -2.24
CA SER A 98 2.34 -6.30 -3.43
C SER A 98 2.22 -4.81 -3.10
N HIS A 99 1.59 -4.44 -1.98
CA HIS A 99 1.53 -3.06 -1.50
C HIS A 99 2.93 -2.48 -1.27
N LEU A 100 3.79 -3.20 -0.52
CA LEU A 100 5.16 -2.76 -0.26
C LEU A 100 5.98 -2.62 -1.54
N LEU A 101 5.84 -3.57 -2.48
CA LEU A 101 6.54 -3.52 -3.78
C LEU A 101 6.09 -2.33 -4.64
N LEU A 102 4.79 -2.03 -4.64
CA LEU A 102 4.25 -0.86 -5.33
C LEU A 102 4.80 0.45 -4.72
N ASP A 103 4.93 0.51 -3.40
CA ASP A 103 5.53 1.65 -2.73
C ASP A 103 7.04 1.78 -2.97
N MET A 104 7.76 0.68 -3.22
CA MET A 104 9.17 0.73 -3.63
C MET A 104 9.39 1.33 -5.01
N ILE A 105 8.43 1.21 -5.93
CA ILE A 105 8.52 1.80 -7.28
C ILE A 105 7.93 3.21 -7.35
N ASP A 106 7.27 3.68 -6.28
CA ASP A 106 6.79 5.05 -6.13
C ASP A 106 7.95 6.04 -5.91
N GLY A 107 7.83 7.22 -6.49
CA GLY A 107 8.82 8.30 -6.37
C GLY A 107 8.88 9.00 -5.00
N SER A 108 7.99 8.66 -4.07
CA SER A 108 8.01 9.17 -2.70
C SER A 108 9.00 8.41 -1.83
N ASP A 109 9.43 9.00 -0.71
CA ASP A 109 10.32 8.33 0.24
C ASP A 109 9.64 7.11 0.87
N PHE A 110 10.23 5.94 0.70
CA PHE A 110 9.79 4.70 1.28
C PHE A 110 10.89 4.08 2.15
N HIS A 111 10.53 3.61 3.35
CA HIS A 111 11.45 3.04 4.34
C HIS A 111 11.15 1.55 4.57
N PRO A 112 11.58 0.64 3.66
CA PRO A 112 11.18 -0.78 3.69
C PRO A 112 11.62 -1.53 4.93
N PHE A 113 12.60 -1.02 5.65
CA PHE A 113 13.16 -1.63 6.86
C PHE A 113 12.99 -0.74 8.10
N TYR A 114 11.91 0.03 8.16
CA TYR A 114 11.62 0.83 9.35
C TYR A 114 11.66 -0.04 10.64
N PRO A 115 12.34 0.39 11.74
CA PRO A 115 12.82 1.74 12.05
C PRO A 115 14.21 2.10 11.48
N ILE A 116 14.83 1.26 10.68
CA ILE A 116 16.09 1.60 9.99
C ILE A 116 15.81 2.69 8.96
N LYS A 117 16.58 3.77 9.01
CA LYS A 117 16.40 4.96 8.15
C LYS A 117 16.99 4.77 6.74
N LEU A 118 16.78 3.61 6.13
CA LEU A 118 17.11 3.37 4.74
C LEU A 118 15.92 3.81 3.89
N SER A 119 16.09 4.86 3.09
CA SER A 119 15.06 5.36 2.18
C SER A 119 15.30 4.87 0.76
N ILE A 120 14.25 4.45 0.09
CA ILE A 120 14.22 4.10 -1.34
C ILE A 120 13.22 5.01 -2.04
N ARG A 121 13.57 5.46 -3.25
CA ARG A 121 12.67 6.20 -4.15
C ARG A 121 12.62 5.47 -5.48
N GLY A 122 11.42 5.15 -5.93
CA GLY A 122 11.21 4.52 -7.21
C GLY A 122 11.13 5.53 -8.37
N PRO A 123 11.05 5.03 -9.62
CA PRO A 123 11.04 5.86 -10.82
C PRO A 123 9.66 6.43 -11.16
N ILE A 124 8.58 5.99 -10.53
CA ILE A 124 7.22 6.39 -10.86
C ILE A 124 6.76 7.50 -9.91
N GLY A 125 6.68 8.73 -10.40
CA GLY A 125 6.19 9.86 -9.59
C GLY A 125 4.71 9.70 -9.21
N TYR A 126 4.38 10.06 -7.98
CA TYR A 126 3.02 10.05 -7.44
C TYR A 126 2.05 10.90 -8.29
N LEU A 127 0.89 10.38 -8.62
CA LEU A 127 -0.13 10.97 -9.51
C LEU A 127 0.42 11.40 -10.89
N SER A 128 1.54 10.82 -11.32
CA SER A 128 2.12 11.09 -12.64
C SER A 128 1.39 10.33 -13.75
N LYS A 129 1.61 10.77 -15.00
CA LYS A 129 1.13 10.02 -16.18
C LYS A 129 1.65 8.58 -16.23
N TYR A 130 2.85 8.34 -15.72
CA TYR A 130 3.44 6.99 -15.67
C TYR A 130 2.73 6.10 -14.66
N GLU A 131 2.34 6.63 -13.51
CA GLU A 131 1.52 5.92 -12.53
C GLU A 131 0.14 5.58 -13.11
N LEU A 132 -0.49 6.54 -13.81
CA LEU A 132 -1.77 6.30 -14.46
C LEU A 132 -1.67 5.19 -15.52
N MET A 133 -0.62 5.24 -16.37
CA MET A 133 -0.39 4.20 -17.38
C MET A 133 -0.14 2.83 -16.74
N PHE A 134 0.68 2.78 -15.70
CA PHE A 134 0.97 1.55 -14.97
C PHE A 134 -0.30 0.96 -14.32
N THR A 135 -1.07 1.79 -13.64
CA THR A 135 -2.33 1.38 -12.99
C THR A 135 -3.37 0.91 -14.03
N THR A 136 -3.43 1.59 -15.18
CA THR A 136 -4.30 1.18 -16.30
C THR A 136 -3.87 -0.17 -16.86
N LEU A 137 -2.57 -0.41 -17.03
CA LEU A 137 -2.05 -1.71 -17.47
C LEU A 137 -2.44 -2.82 -16.49
N MET A 138 -2.24 -2.60 -15.18
CA MET A 138 -2.66 -3.54 -14.15
C MET A 138 -4.17 -3.84 -14.20
N PHE A 139 -4.99 -2.81 -14.45
CA PHE A 139 -6.43 -2.97 -14.63
C PHE A 139 -6.77 -3.90 -15.79
N PHE A 140 -6.13 -3.75 -16.94
CA PHE A 140 -6.32 -4.67 -18.06
C PHE A 140 -5.84 -6.09 -17.73
N ILE A 141 -4.70 -6.24 -17.05
CA ILE A 141 -4.21 -7.55 -16.60
C ILE A 141 -5.27 -8.25 -15.75
N PHE A 142 -5.96 -7.54 -14.86
CA PHE A 142 -7.04 -8.11 -14.03
C PHE A 142 -8.15 -8.77 -14.87
N PHE A 143 -8.46 -8.28 -16.06
CA PHE A 143 -9.47 -8.90 -16.93
C PHE A 143 -8.94 -10.10 -17.73
N ILE A 144 -7.64 -10.13 -18.00
CA ILE A 144 -7.02 -11.19 -18.82
C ILE A 144 -6.79 -12.47 -18.01
N ILE A 145 -6.40 -12.35 -16.74
CA ILE A 145 -6.18 -13.48 -15.83
C ILE A 145 -7.49 -13.97 -15.24
#